data_563c09755a522f0b9e3c292f78d8499b
#
_entry.id   563c09755a522f0b9e3c292f78d8499b
#
_cell.length_a   1.000
_cell.length_b   1.000
_cell.length_c   1.000
_cell.angle_alpha   90.00
_cell.angle_beta   90.00
_cell.angle_gamma   90.00
#
_symmetry.space_group_name_H-M   'P 1'
#
loop_
_entity.id
_entity.type
_entity.pdbx_description
1 polymer ?
#
loop_
_entity_poly.entity_id
_entity_poly.type
_entity_poly.pdbx_seq_one_letter_code
_entity_poly.pdbx_strand_id
1 'polypeptide(L)'
;FAAFITSLTEYARFMELDYYARKLRFQEKQLGGQRSYLRLAEREYELIDKDIKLAESMYIRDSILYVRKAMIAAEFEESGSRYLQSLRSKEEVRMSLLQAEMQLVQHEENMLDIRKQAYDEEQSRRTDLKNAIGQLAAQLSAWEHSYLLKSPVRGKVTFMTVWSRNQNVKAGETVFTIQPSDSSRVLGKALLPLQGSGKVHVGQRVHIRLNNYPDQEFGYVKGQV
;
A
#
# COMPACT_ATOMS: atom_id res chain seq x y z
N PHE A 1 20.80 -11.90 -1.41
CA PHE A 1 19.95 -12.94 -0.81
C PHE A 1 19.66 -12.64 0.67
N ALA A 2 20.66 -12.29 1.48
CA ALA A 2 20.47 -11.99 2.91
C ALA A 2 19.42 -10.89 3.15
N ALA A 3 19.50 -9.79 2.41
CA ALA A 3 18.53 -8.68 2.53
C ALA A 3 17.07 -9.14 2.28
N PHE A 4 16.86 -10.02 1.31
CA PHE A 4 15.53 -10.60 1.06
C PHE A 4 15.03 -11.43 2.25
N ILE A 5 15.87 -12.30 2.80
CA ILE A 5 15.50 -13.13 3.97
C ILE A 5 15.17 -12.24 5.17
N THR A 6 15.97 -11.19 5.42
CA THR A 6 15.71 -10.24 6.50
C THR A 6 14.36 -9.54 6.33
N SER A 7 14.10 -8.92 5.18
CA SER A 7 12.83 -8.23 4.91
C SER A 7 11.62 -9.18 4.97
N LEU A 8 11.76 -10.41 4.48
CA LEU A 8 10.71 -11.43 4.56
C LEU A 8 10.42 -11.83 6.01
N THR A 9 11.47 -12.05 6.80
CA THR A 9 11.33 -12.42 8.21
C THR A 9 10.70 -11.29 9.03
N GLU A 10 11.09 -10.05 8.78
CA GLU A 10 10.51 -8.88 9.43
C GLU A 10 9.04 -8.68 9.07
N TYR A 11 8.69 -8.83 7.80
CA TYR A 11 7.29 -8.76 7.37
C TYR A 11 6.45 -9.90 7.99
N ALA A 12 6.95 -11.14 7.97
CA ALA A 12 6.27 -12.28 8.56
C ALA A 12 6.05 -12.09 10.08
N ARG A 13 7.08 -11.63 10.80
CA ARG A 13 6.99 -11.34 12.24
C ARG A 13 5.99 -10.23 12.54
N PHE A 14 5.94 -9.18 11.72
CA PHE A 14 4.96 -8.11 11.85
C PHE A 14 3.53 -8.65 11.73
N MET A 15 3.26 -9.50 10.74
CA MET A 15 1.95 -10.13 10.55
C MET A 15 1.58 -11.10 11.68
N GLU A 16 2.54 -11.87 12.17
CA GLU A 16 2.32 -12.85 13.25
C GLU A 16 2.02 -12.20 14.61
N LEU A 17 2.72 -11.12 14.93
CA LEU A 17 2.54 -10.41 16.20
C LEU A 17 1.15 -9.80 16.35
N ASP A 18 0.49 -9.43 15.27
CA ASP A 18 -0.85 -8.81 15.27
C ASP A 18 -1.00 -7.67 16.31
N TYR A 19 0.12 -6.95 16.53
CA TYR A 19 0.23 -5.96 17.62
C TYR A 19 -0.82 -4.87 17.51
N TYR A 20 -0.97 -4.28 16.33
CA TYR A 20 -1.90 -3.17 16.13
C TYR A 20 -3.36 -3.60 16.25
N ALA A 21 -3.72 -4.78 15.78
CA ALA A 21 -5.08 -5.28 15.93
C ALA A 21 -5.42 -5.58 17.40
N ARG A 22 -4.45 -6.09 18.17
CA ARG A 22 -4.62 -6.26 19.63
C ARG A 22 -4.76 -4.92 20.33
N LYS A 23 -3.93 -3.93 19.97
CA LYS A 23 -3.97 -2.57 20.52
C LYS A 23 -5.31 -1.89 20.21
N LEU A 24 -5.82 -2.02 18.98
CA LEU A 24 -7.13 -1.48 18.58
C LEU A 24 -8.26 -2.14 19.36
N ARG A 25 -8.29 -3.47 19.51
CA ARG A 25 -9.30 -4.16 20.32
C ARG A 25 -9.32 -3.69 21.78
N PHE A 26 -8.15 -3.41 22.34
CA PHE A 26 -8.08 -2.84 23.70
C PHE A 26 -8.65 -1.43 23.74
N GLN A 27 -8.32 -0.58 22.79
CA GLN A 27 -8.87 0.77 22.69
C GLN A 27 -10.38 0.77 22.44
N GLU A 28 -10.90 -0.13 21.62
CA GLU A 28 -12.35 -0.29 21.39
C GLU A 28 -13.09 -0.66 22.67
N LYS A 29 -12.48 -1.51 23.52
CA LYS A 29 -13.06 -1.84 24.82
C LYS A 29 -13.09 -0.63 25.77
N GLN A 30 -12.01 0.18 25.78
CA GLN A 30 -11.98 1.41 26.58
C GLN A 30 -13.01 2.42 26.07
N LEU A 31 -13.14 2.60 24.75
CA LEU A 31 -14.13 3.44 24.14
C LEU A 31 -15.56 3.01 24.48
N GLY A 32 -15.82 1.69 24.49
CA GLY A 32 -17.10 1.13 24.96
C GLY A 32 -17.42 1.48 26.40
N GLY A 33 -16.43 1.44 27.29
CA GLY A 33 -16.55 1.88 28.68
C GLY A 33 -16.86 3.38 28.78
N GLN A 34 -16.14 4.21 28.03
CA GLN A 34 -16.34 5.67 28.03
C GLN A 34 -17.72 6.06 27.50
N ARG A 35 -18.21 5.41 26.44
CA ARG A 35 -19.58 5.62 25.95
C ARG A 35 -20.65 5.22 26.96
N SER A 36 -20.38 4.20 27.75
CA SER A 36 -21.30 3.80 28.83
C SER A 36 -21.30 4.82 29.97
N TYR A 37 -20.14 5.36 30.33
CA TYR A 37 -20.01 6.44 31.30
C TYR A 37 -20.76 7.70 30.83
N LEU A 38 -20.58 8.10 29.58
CA LEU A 38 -21.28 9.26 29.00
C LEU A 38 -22.81 9.10 29.11
N ARG A 39 -23.35 7.93 28.75
CA ARG A 39 -24.81 7.67 28.90
C ARG A 39 -25.30 7.77 30.34
N LEU A 40 -24.48 7.40 31.33
CA LEU A 40 -24.81 7.55 32.73
C LEU A 40 -24.82 9.04 33.14
N ALA A 41 -23.82 9.80 32.69
CA ALA A 41 -23.75 11.25 32.95
C ALA A 41 -24.90 12.01 32.28
N GLU A 42 -25.33 11.63 31.09
CA GLU A 42 -26.52 12.15 30.40
C GLU A 42 -27.79 11.91 31.24
N ARG A 43 -27.95 10.70 31.77
CA ARG A 43 -29.09 10.36 32.64
C ARG A 43 -29.08 11.18 33.95
N GLU A 44 -27.91 11.35 34.55
CA GLU A 44 -27.74 12.15 35.74
C GLU A 44 -28.14 13.62 35.48
N TYR A 45 -27.70 14.15 34.32
CA TYR A 45 -28.09 15.49 33.89
C TYR A 45 -29.61 15.63 33.72
N GLU A 46 -30.29 14.65 33.14
CA GLU A 46 -31.75 14.62 33.00
C GLU A 46 -32.48 14.57 34.35
N LEU A 47 -31.93 13.82 35.31
CA LEU A 47 -32.50 13.74 36.66
C LEU A 47 -32.38 15.09 37.41
N ILE A 48 -31.20 15.69 37.36
CA ILE A 48 -30.97 17.02 37.97
C ILE A 48 -31.86 18.10 37.32
N ASP A 49 -32.09 18.01 36.01
CA ASP A 49 -33.03 18.95 35.34
C ASP A 49 -34.46 18.83 35.87
N LYS A 50 -34.90 17.61 36.24
CA LYS A 50 -36.21 17.41 36.91
C LYS A 50 -36.20 17.94 38.34
N ASP A 51 -35.13 17.74 39.09
CA ASP A 51 -35.01 18.21 40.47
C ASP A 51 -35.02 19.76 40.52
N ILE A 52 -34.36 20.42 39.57
CA ILE A 52 -34.39 21.87 39.44
C ILE A 52 -35.80 22.39 39.16
N LYS A 53 -36.55 21.74 38.25
CA LYS A 53 -37.94 22.15 37.99
C LYS A 53 -38.83 22.04 39.22
N LEU A 54 -38.59 21.04 40.09
CA LEU A 54 -39.27 20.94 41.39
C LEU A 54 -38.83 22.03 42.33
N ALA A 55 -37.52 22.29 42.47
CA ALA A 55 -36.96 23.32 43.30
C ALA A 55 -37.46 24.74 42.87
N GLU A 56 -37.50 24.97 41.57
CA GLU A 56 -38.06 26.23 41.00
C GLU A 56 -39.52 26.40 41.32
N SER A 57 -40.34 25.36 41.18
CA SER A 57 -41.77 25.41 41.51
C SER A 57 -42.02 25.65 42.99
N MET A 58 -41.16 25.09 43.88
CA MET A 58 -41.19 25.34 45.31
C MET A 58 -40.83 26.81 45.62
N TYR A 59 -39.72 27.29 45.02
CA TYR A 59 -39.30 28.69 45.21
C TYR A 59 -40.35 29.70 44.75
N ILE A 60 -41.01 29.47 43.59
CA ILE A 60 -42.10 30.31 43.09
C ILE A 60 -43.27 30.30 44.05
N ARG A 61 -43.69 29.16 44.58
CA ARG A 61 -44.78 29.05 45.56
C ARG A 61 -44.40 29.77 46.82
N ASP A 62 -43.19 29.58 47.33
CA ASP A 62 -42.73 30.19 48.57
C ASP A 62 -42.62 31.74 48.42
N SER A 63 -42.21 32.23 47.23
CA SER A 63 -42.22 33.65 46.91
C SER A 63 -43.61 34.25 46.97
N ILE A 64 -44.66 33.57 46.55
CA ILE A 64 -46.04 33.99 46.59
C ILE A 64 -46.52 34.05 48.07
N LEU A 65 -46.18 33.06 48.91
CA LEU A 65 -46.50 33.01 50.33
C LEU A 65 -45.82 34.14 51.11
N TYR A 66 -44.55 34.42 50.79
CA TYR A 66 -43.79 35.52 51.36
C TYR A 66 -44.41 36.89 51.04
N VAL A 67 -44.79 37.14 49.80
CA VAL A 67 -45.47 38.37 49.37
C VAL A 67 -46.82 38.53 50.07
N ARG A 68 -47.55 37.43 50.34
CA ARG A 68 -48.82 37.42 51.08
C ARG A 68 -48.65 37.50 52.63
N LYS A 69 -47.40 37.66 53.11
CA LYS A 69 -47.06 37.68 54.56
C LYS A 69 -47.43 36.36 55.28
N ALA A 70 -47.51 35.24 54.54
CA ALA A 70 -47.83 33.94 55.10
C ALA A 70 -46.55 33.07 55.33
N MET A 71 -45.33 33.62 55.09
CA MET A 71 -44.05 33.04 55.34
C MET A 71 -43.10 34.09 55.91
N ILE A 72 -42.19 33.69 56.79
CA ILE A 72 -41.10 34.52 57.30
C ILE A 72 -39.96 34.71 56.37
N ALA A 73 -39.19 35.81 56.45
CA ALA A 73 -38.07 36.08 55.53
C ALA A 73 -36.99 35.00 55.53
N ALA A 74 -36.63 34.43 56.67
CA ALA A 74 -35.64 33.42 56.82
C ALA A 74 -35.99 32.10 56.06
N GLU A 75 -37.27 31.69 56.09
CA GLU A 75 -37.73 30.50 55.33
C GLU A 75 -37.71 30.73 53.82
N PHE A 76 -38.05 31.94 53.37
CA PHE A 76 -37.96 32.30 51.97
C PHE A 76 -36.49 32.34 51.45
N GLU A 77 -35.58 32.93 52.25
CA GLU A 77 -34.17 32.97 51.98
C GLU A 77 -33.56 31.51 51.87
N GLU A 78 -33.99 30.61 52.75
CA GLU A 78 -33.63 29.20 52.73
C GLU A 78 -34.11 28.51 51.45
N SER A 79 -35.37 28.77 51.04
CA SER A 79 -35.92 28.26 49.79
C SER A 79 -35.12 28.76 48.58
N GLY A 80 -34.76 30.05 48.54
CA GLY A 80 -33.88 30.63 47.51
C GLY A 80 -32.49 30.01 47.48
N SER A 81 -31.90 29.77 48.67
CA SER A 81 -30.61 29.12 48.79
C SER A 81 -30.61 27.68 48.22
N ARG A 82 -31.66 26.88 48.52
CA ARG A 82 -31.85 25.53 47.98
C ARG A 82 -31.98 25.54 46.46
N TYR A 83 -32.75 26.49 45.89
CA TYR A 83 -32.87 26.60 44.43
C TYR A 83 -31.54 26.97 43.78
N LEU A 84 -30.78 27.90 44.31
CA LEU A 84 -29.46 28.28 43.85
C LEU A 84 -28.46 27.12 43.95
N GLN A 85 -28.53 26.31 45.00
CA GLN A 85 -27.73 25.12 45.19
C GLN A 85 -28.04 24.08 44.10
N SER A 86 -29.32 23.85 43.76
CA SER A 86 -29.72 22.95 42.65
C SER A 86 -29.20 23.43 41.32
N LEU A 87 -29.18 24.73 41.03
CA LEU A 87 -28.61 25.32 39.84
C LEU A 87 -27.07 25.07 39.74
N ARG A 88 -26.36 25.23 40.87
CA ARG A 88 -24.91 24.93 40.91
C ARG A 88 -24.63 23.46 40.64
N SER A 89 -25.39 22.56 41.26
CA SER A 89 -25.25 21.11 41.01
C SER A 89 -25.48 20.76 39.54
N LYS A 90 -26.42 21.43 38.85
CA LYS A 90 -26.63 21.26 37.42
C LYS A 90 -25.39 21.65 36.61
N GLU A 91 -24.80 22.80 36.92
CA GLU A 91 -23.58 23.23 36.20
C GLU A 91 -22.39 22.30 36.48
N GLU A 92 -22.26 21.74 37.68
CA GLU A 92 -21.22 20.75 38.01
C GLU A 92 -21.38 19.48 37.16
N VAL A 93 -22.61 18.94 37.07
CA VAL A 93 -22.89 17.77 36.21
C VAL A 93 -22.70 18.09 34.73
N ARG A 94 -23.09 19.29 34.29
CA ARG A 94 -22.85 19.75 32.93
C ARG A 94 -21.34 19.78 32.58
N MET A 95 -20.52 20.28 33.50
CA MET A 95 -19.07 20.30 33.33
C MET A 95 -18.51 18.89 33.26
N SER A 96 -18.99 17.95 34.09
CA SER A 96 -18.55 16.53 34.01
C SER A 96 -18.96 15.85 32.69
N LEU A 97 -20.14 16.18 32.17
CA LEU A 97 -20.63 15.70 30.88
C LEU A 97 -19.72 16.18 29.74
N LEU A 98 -19.42 17.47 29.67
CA LEU A 98 -18.51 18.05 28.69
C LEU A 98 -17.12 17.42 28.77
N GLN A 99 -16.62 17.17 29.98
CA GLN A 99 -15.33 16.48 30.15
C GLN A 99 -15.37 15.04 29.66
N ALA A 100 -16.46 14.33 29.88
CA ALA A 100 -16.66 12.98 29.38
C ALA A 100 -16.71 12.93 27.83
N GLU A 101 -17.39 13.90 27.21
CA GLU A 101 -17.44 14.06 25.75
C GLU A 101 -16.04 14.34 25.17
N MET A 102 -15.28 15.26 25.78
CA MET A 102 -13.91 15.57 25.36
C MET A 102 -13.01 14.34 25.44
N GLN A 103 -13.12 13.52 26.49
CA GLN A 103 -12.37 12.27 26.63
C GLN A 103 -12.77 11.26 25.56
N LEU A 104 -14.04 11.19 25.18
CA LEU A 104 -14.51 10.32 24.10
C LEU A 104 -13.85 10.70 22.77
N VAL A 105 -13.88 11.97 22.41
CA VAL A 105 -13.24 12.50 21.19
C VAL A 105 -11.73 12.17 21.18
N GLN A 106 -11.05 12.37 22.31
CA GLN A 106 -9.61 12.06 22.42
C GLN A 106 -9.33 10.55 22.23
N HIS A 107 -10.19 9.67 22.74
CA HIS A 107 -10.04 8.24 22.50
C HIS A 107 -10.28 7.87 21.04
N GLU A 108 -11.24 8.50 20.36
CA GLU A 108 -11.49 8.28 18.93
C GLU A 108 -10.33 8.77 18.06
N GLU A 109 -9.74 9.91 18.39
CA GLU A 109 -8.53 10.44 17.73
C GLU A 109 -7.34 9.48 17.90
N ASN A 110 -7.08 9.03 19.12
CA ASN A 110 -6.03 8.05 19.39
C ASN A 110 -6.21 6.74 18.58
N MET A 111 -7.45 6.30 18.38
CA MET A 111 -7.72 5.12 17.54
C MET A 111 -7.41 5.37 16.07
N LEU A 112 -7.69 6.56 15.55
CA LEU A 112 -7.33 6.94 14.18
C LEU A 112 -5.81 6.94 14.00
N ASP A 113 -5.07 7.48 14.96
CA ASP A 113 -3.62 7.49 14.94
C ASP A 113 -3.01 6.08 14.95
N ILE A 114 -3.55 5.19 15.78
CA ILE A 114 -3.12 3.80 15.81
C ILE A 114 -3.38 3.10 14.46
N ARG A 115 -4.53 3.33 13.83
CA ARG A 115 -4.85 2.78 12.51
C ARG A 115 -3.91 3.31 11.44
N LYS A 116 -3.62 4.62 11.48
CA LYS A 116 -2.66 5.24 10.56
C LYS A 116 -1.27 4.64 10.74
N GLN A 117 -0.77 4.55 11.97
CA GLN A 117 0.54 3.94 12.25
C GLN A 117 0.61 2.49 11.77
N ALA A 118 -0.44 1.70 11.99
CA ALA A 118 -0.53 0.32 11.51
C ALA A 118 -0.41 0.24 9.99
N TYR A 119 -1.14 1.10 9.28
CA TYR A 119 -1.12 1.17 7.83
C TYR A 119 0.25 1.60 7.29
N ASP A 120 0.82 2.66 7.85
CA ASP A 120 2.12 3.21 7.40
C ASP A 120 3.24 2.18 7.61
N GLU A 121 3.25 1.49 8.76
CA GLU A 121 4.25 0.46 9.04
C GLU A 121 4.09 -0.78 8.14
N GLU A 122 2.85 -1.22 7.89
CA GLU A 122 2.58 -2.31 6.95
C GLU A 122 3.07 -1.95 5.53
N GLN A 123 2.75 -0.75 5.04
CA GLN A 123 3.18 -0.30 3.72
C GLN A 123 4.70 -0.15 3.61
N SER A 124 5.35 0.35 4.65
CA SER A 124 6.82 0.42 4.70
C SER A 124 7.45 -0.96 4.55
N ARG A 125 7.06 -1.92 5.41
CA ARG A 125 7.60 -3.30 5.36
C ARG A 125 7.30 -4.02 4.06
N ARG A 126 6.11 -3.80 3.50
CA ARG A 126 5.72 -4.34 2.20
C ARG A 126 6.58 -3.78 1.07
N THR A 127 6.89 -2.48 1.13
CA THR A 127 7.75 -1.81 0.15
C THR A 127 9.19 -2.31 0.25
N ASP A 128 9.71 -2.48 1.45
CA ASP A 128 11.05 -3.01 1.68
C ASP A 128 11.18 -4.44 1.15
N LEU A 129 10.18 -5.29 1.41
CA LEU A 129 10.14 -6.65 0.86
C LEU A 129 10.08 -6.63 -0.68
N LYS A 130 9.24 -5.78 -1.27
CA LYS A 130 9.14 -5.62 -2.72
C LYS A 130 10.47 -5.19 -3.34
N ASN A 131 11.16 -4.23 -2.73
CA ASN A 131 12.46 -3.76 -3.18
C ASN A 131 13.52 -4.87 -3.08
N ALA A 132 13.52 -5.63 -1.99
CA ALA A 132 14.44 -6.75 -1.81
C ALA A 132 14.20 -7.87 -2.85
N ILE A 133 12.93 -8.17 -3.19
CA ILE A 133 12.57 -9.09 -4.26
C ILE A 133 13.08 -8.58 -5.62
N GLY A 134 12.86 -7.29 -5.91
CA GLY A 134 13.34 -6.68 -7.16
C GLY A 134 14.85 -6.74 -7.31
N GLN A 135 15.58 -6.45 -6.24
CA GLN A 135 17.04 -6.56 -6.23
C GLN A 135 17.52 -8.01 -6.43
N LEU A 136 16.88 -8.97 -5.78
CA LEU A 136 17.19 -10.38 -5.94
C LEU A 136 16.94 -10.86 -7.37
N ALA A 137 15.81 -10.48 -7.96
CA ALA A 137 15.47 -10.78 -9.35
C ALA A 137 16.47 -10.18 -10.34
N ALA A 138 16.89 -8.94 -10.12
CA ALA A 138 17.91 -8.30 -10.95
C ALA A 138 19.28 -8.99 -10.83
N GLN A 139 19.71 -9.38 -9.62
CA GLN A 139 20.93 -10.12 -9.40
C GLN A 139 20.88 -11.50 -10.06
N LEU A 140 19.75 -12.20 -9.98
CA LEU A 140 19.56 -13.50 -10.63
C LEU A 140 19.61 -13.36 -12.15
N SER A 141 18.95 -12.35 -12.71
CA SER A 141 18.98 -12.08 -14.15
C SER A 141 20.40 -11.76 -14.65
N ALA A 142 21.14 -10.95 -13.90
CA ALA A 142 22.53 -10.63 -14.21
C ALA A 142 23.42 -11.88 -14.15
N TRP A 143 23.22 -12.73 -13.13
CA TRP A 143 23.93 -14.00 -13.00
C TRP A 143 23.59 -14.95 -14.18
N GLU A 144 22.29 -15.10 -14.50
CA GLU A 144 21.86 -15.90 -15.65
C GLU A 144 22.51 -15.41 -16.95
N HIS A 145 22.55 -14.10 -17.18
CA HIS A 145 23.14 -13.50 -18.37
C HIS A 145 24.66 -13.74 -18.44
N SER A 146 25.33 -13.78 -17.29
CA SER A 146 26.78 -13.95 -17.22
C SER A 146 27.22 -15.41 -17.29
N TYR A 147 26.43 -16.33 -16.77
CA TYR A 147 26.85 -17.74 -16.59
C TYR A 147 25.99 -18.75 -17.34
N LEU A 148 24.85 -18.38 -17.87
CA LEU A 148 23.98 -19.28 -18.64
C LEU A 148 23.86 -18.81 -20.10
N LEU A 149 24.31 -19.66 -21.00
CA LEU A 149 24.12 -19.47 -22.44
C LEU A 149 22.73 -19.98 -22.84
N LYS A 150 21.76 -19.06 -22.94
CA LYS A 150 20.38 -19.37 -23.37
C LYS A 150 20.19 -18.98 -24.84
N SER A 151 19.59 -19.87 -25.61
CA SER A 151 19.20 -19.54 -26.98
C SER A 151 18.02 -18.59 -27.03
N PRO A 152 18.09 -17.46 -27.75
CA PRO A 152 16.95 -16.55 -27.91
C PRO A 152 15.88 -17.10 -28.87
N VAL A 153 16.24 -18.09 -29.71
CA VAL A 153 15.35 -18.65 -30.73
C VAL A 153 15.43 -20.19 -30.74
N ARG A 154 14.37 -20.82 -31.22
CA ARG A 154 14.38 -22.26 -31.47
C ARG A 154 15.20 -22.58 -32.74
N GLY A 155 16.14 -23.50 -32.67
CA GLY A 155 16.97 -23.81 -33.78
C GLY A 155 17.95 -24.93 -33.52
N LYS A 156 18.77 -25.21 -34.52
CA LYS A 156 19.87 -26.20 -34.47
C LYS A 156 21.13 -25.50 -33.96
N VAL A 157 21.72 -26.05 -32.91
CA VAL A 157 22.99 -25.55 -32.35
C VAL A 157 24.15 -26.08 -33.19
N THR A 158 25.07 -25.19 -33.54
CA THR A 158 26.33 -25.54 -34.24
C THR A 158 27.49 -24.99 -33.41
N PHE A 159 28.47 -25.83 -33.14
CA PHE A 159 29.71 -25.45 -32.47
C PHE A 159 30.66 -24.83 -33.51
N MET A 160 31.26 -23.70 -33.19
CA MET A 160 32.24 -23.06 -34.08
C MET A 160 33.68 -23.19 -33.57
N THR A 161 33.92 -22.87 -32.32
CA THR A 161 35.26 -22.74 -31.72
C THR A 161 35.54 -23.75 -30.62
N VAL A 162 34.48 -24.41 -30.10
CA VAL A 162 34.61 -25.38 -28.99
C VAL A 162 34.66 -26.81 -29.54
N TRP A 163 35.80 -27.48 -29.35
CA TRP A 163 36.05 -28.81 -29.89
C TRP A 163 36.16 -29.90 -28.83
N SER A 164 36.36 -29.52 -27.56
CA SER A 164 36.52 -30.48 -26.47
C SER A 164 35.81 -30.09 -25.19
N ARG A 165 35.54 -31.07 -24.32
CA ARG A 165 35.04 -30.82 -22.95
C ARG A 165 36.09 -30.07 -22.15
N ASN A 166 35.67 -29.19 -21.30
CA ASN A 166 36.51 -28.34 -20.41
C ASN A 166 37.46 -27.38 -21.15
N GLN A 167 37.17 -27.04 -22.40
CA GLN A 167 37.93 -26.03 -23.13
C GLN A 167 37.66 -24.65 -22.52
N ASN A 168 38.73 -23.91 -22.24
CA ASN A 168 38.62 -22.52 -21.76
C ASN A 168 38.15 -21.62 -22.91
N VAL A 169 37.16 -20.78 -22.64
CA VAL A 169 36.65 -19.78 -23.57
C VAL A 169 36.93 -18.39 -23.00
N LYS A 170 37.22 -17.43 -23.87
CA LYS A 170 37.45 -16.03 -23.49
C LYS A 170 36.16 -15.26 -23.49
N ALA A 171 36.05 -14.25 -22.63
CA ALA A 171 34.92 -13.35 -22.63
C ALA A 171 34.73 -12.67 -23.99
N GLY A 172 33.53 -12.72 -24.55
CA GLY A 172 33.21 -12.19 -25.88
C GLY A 172 33.44 -13.16 -27.03
N GLU A 173 33.99 -14.37 -26.81
CA GLU A 173 34.15 -15.39 -27.82
C GLU A 173 32.82 -16.06 -28.16
N THR A 174 32.57 -16.29 -29.48
CA THR A 174 31.37 -16.99 -29.93
C THR A 174 31.50 -18.48 -29.65
N VAL A 175 30.73 -19.01 -28.71
CA VAL A 175 30.75 -20.44 -28.33
C VAL A 175 29.83 -21.26 -29.20
N PHE A 176 28.62 -20.81 -29.46
CA PHE A 176 27.60 -21.49 -30.25
C PHE A 176 26.99 -20.56 -31.28
N THR A 177 26.63 -21.12 -32.41
CA THR A 177 25.75 -20.46 -33.38
C THR A 177 24.46 -21.25 -33.47
N ILE A 178 23.34 -20.54 -33.47
CA ILE A 178 22.02 -21.16 -33.55
C ILE A 178 21.41 -20.82 -34.89
N GLN A 179 21.17 -21.87 -35.68
CA GLN A 179 20.44 -21.77 -36.94
C GLN A 179 18.94 -21.88 -36.62
N PRO A 180 18.12 -20.81 -36.80
CA PRO A 180 16.71 -20.89 -36.57
C PRO A 180 16.05 -21.97 -37.40
N SER A 181 15.13 -22.75 -36.81
CA SER A 181 14.36 -23.77 -37.53
C SER A 181 13.40 -23.17 -38.55
N ASP A 182 13.02 -21.91 -38.35
CA ASP A 182 12.05 -21.18 -39.15
C ASP A 182 12.75 -20.16 -40.08
N SER A 183 13.68 -20.68 -40.86
CA SER A 183 14.47 -19.87 -41.82
C SER A 183 13.77 -19.72 -43.17
N SER A 184 12.53 -19.21 -43.15
CA SER A 184 11.77 -19.00 -44.39
C SER A 184 12.28 -17.82 -45.23
N ARG A 185 13.18 -16.97 -44.69
CA ARG A 185 13.76 -15.84 -45.42
C ARG A 185 15.26 -15.74 -45.20
N VAL A 186 16.01 -15.96 -46.25
CA VAL A 186 17.46 -15.69 -46.29
C VAL A 186 17.66 -14.26 -46.76
N LEU A 187 18.29 -13.42 -45.91
CA LEU A 187 18.64 -12.04 -46.28
C LEU A 187 20.09 -12.05 -46.82
N GLY A 188 20.23 -11.62 -48.04
CA GLY A 188 21.54 -11.36 -48.67
C GLY A 188 21.86 -9.86 -48.61
N LYS A 189 23.03 -9.49 -48.09
CA LYS A 189 23.55 -8.14 -48.14
C LYS A 189 24.48 -7.99 -49.34
N ALA A 190 24.07 -7.21 -50.33
CA ALA A 190 24.91 -6.91 -51.50
C ALA A 190 25.46 -5.49 -51.39
N LEU A 191 26.76 -5.33 -51.67
CA LEU A 191 27.40 -4.03 -51.77
C LEU A 191 27.40 -3.65 -53.25
N LEU A 192 26.75 -2.56 -53.59
CA LEU A 192 26.66 -2.05 -54.95
C LEU A 192 27.73 -0.98 -55.17
N PRO A 193 28.47 -1.02 -56.31
CA PRO A 193 29.36 0.06 -56.68
C PRO A 193 28.53 1.32 -57.00
N LEU A 194 29.10 2.52 -56.77
CA LEU A 194 28.41 3.80 -56.96
C LEU A 194 27.89 3.94 -58.40
N GLN A 195 28.64 3.39 -59.33
CA GLN A 195 28.31 3.45 -60.74
C GLN A 195 27.19 2.45 -61.08
N GLY A 196 25.99 2.96 -61.30
CA GLY A 196 24.80 2.13 -61.61
C GLY A 196 23.88 1.84 -60.42
N SER A 197 24.22 2.23 -59.20
CA SER A 197 23.38 2.04 -58.00
C SER A 197 22.01 2.70 -58.10
N GLY A 198 21.87 3.81 -58.81
CA GLY A 198 20.58 4.51 -59.02
C GLY A 198 19.56 3.75 -59.88
N LYS A 199 19.94 2.63 -60.49
CA LYS A 199 19.02 1.75 -61.26
C LYS A 199 18.38 0.66 -60.40
N VAL A 200 18.77 0.54 -59.14
CA VAL A 200 18.26 -0.49 -58.25
C VAL A 200 17.11 0.08 -57.44
N HIS A 201 15.95 -0.55 -57.53
CA HIS A 201 14.75 -0.15 -56.79
C HIS A 201 14.23 -1.34 -55.95
N VAL A 202 13.59 -1.01 -54.85
CA VAL A 202 12.91 -2.00 -53.99
C VAL A 202 11.84 -2.73 -54.82
N GLY A 203 11.83 -4.05 -54.72
CA GLY A 203 10.89 -4.91 -55.46
C GLY A 203 11.47 -5.52 -56.77
N GLN A 204 12.65 -5.12 -57.17
CA GLN A 204 13.30 -5.72 -58.35
C GLN A 204 13.72 -7.18 -58.12
N ARG A 205 13.55 -8.03 -59.10
CA ARG A 205 14.03 -9.41 -59.06
C ARG A 205 15.54 -9.42 -59.27
N VAL A 206 16.21 -10.20 -58.44
CA VAL A 206 17.67 -10.41 -58.47
C VAL A 206 17.95 -11.87 -58.71
N HIS A 207 18.87 -12.15 -59.65
CA HIS A 207 19.43 -13.47 -59.91
C HIS A 207 20.78 -13.54 -59.22
N ILE A 208 20.88 -14.46 -58.23
CA ILE A 208 22.08 -14.64 -57.45
C ILE A 208 22.77 -15.89 -57.96
N ARG A 209 24.02 -15.72 -58.45
CA ARG A 209 24.89 -16.84 -58.83
C ARG A 209 25.82 -17.18 -57.69
N LEU A 210 25.98 -18.47 -57.45
CA LEU A 210 26.87 -18.97 -56.42
C LEU A 210 28.12 -19.50 -57.09
N ASN A 211 29.30 -19.02 -56.73
CA ASN A 211 30.57 -19.37 -57.37
C ASN A 211 30.85 -20.86 -57.37
N ASN A 212 30.40 -21.60 -56.38
CA ASN A 212 30.65 -23.04 -56.27
C ASN A 212 29.55 -23.91 -56.92
N TYR A 213 28.54 -23.27 -57.52
CA TYR A 213 27.43 -23.96 -58.18
C TYR A 213 27.21 -23.34 -59.55
N PRO A 214 27.78 -23.93 -60.64
CA PRO A 214 27.61 -23.35 -61.94
C PRO A 214 26.16 -23.23 -62.37
N ASP A 215 25.81 -22.06 -62.90
CA ASP A 215 24.43 -21.73 -63.25
C ASP A 215 23.88 -22.58 -64.43
N GLN A 216 24.72 -23.19 -65.19
CA GLN A 216 24.33 -24.10 -66.27
C GLN A 216 23.80 -25.44 -65.75
N GLU A 217 24.31 -25.90 -64.61
CA GLU A 217 23.91 -27.19 -64.02
C GLU A 217 22.87 -27.00 -62.89
N PHE A 218 23.02 -25.93 -62.05
CA PHE A 218 22.22 -25.74 -60.83
C PHE A 218 21.25 -24.57 -60.93
N GLY A 219 21.32 -23.75 -62.00
CA GLY A 219 20.54 -22.58 -62.16
C GLY A 219 21.00 -21.43 -61.25
N TYR A 220 20.12 -20.49 -60.94
CA TYR A 220 20.39 -19.33 -60.11
C TYR A 220 19.32 -19.17 -59.02
N VAL A 221 19.70 -18.63 -57.87
CA VAL A 221 18.79 -18.34 -56.80
C VAL A 221 18.05 -17.03 -57.11
N LYS A 222 16.73 -17.06 -57.03
CA LYS A 222 15.88 -15.87 -57.25
C LYS A 222 15.70 -15.12 -55.93
N GLY A 223 16.00 -13.83 -55.93
CA GLY A 223 15.77 -12.93 -54.81
C GLY A 223 14.98 -11.71 -55.26
N GLN A 224 14.65 -10.86 -54.31
CA GLN A 224 14.00 -9.59 -54.53
C GLN A 224 14.73 -8.53 -53.66
N VAL A 225 14.93 -7.37 -54.22
CA VAL A 225 15.55 -6.24 -53.53
C VAL A 225 14.59 -5.67 -52.48
#